data_b500fdf213736d4ca7b38902b8d30aca
#
_entry.id   b500fdf213736d4ca7b38902b8d30aca
#
_cell.length_a   1.000
_cell.length_b   1.000
_cell.length_c   1.000
_cell.angle_alpha   90.00
_cell.angle_beta   90.00
_cell.angle_gamma   90.00
#
_symmetry.space_group_name_H-M   'P 1'
#
loop_
_entity.id
_entity.type
_entity.pdbx_description
1 polymer ?
#
loop_
_entity_poly.entity_id
_entity_poly.type
_entity_poly.pdbx_seq_one_letter_code
_entity_poly.pdbx_strand_id
1 'polypeptide(L)'
;MIRIVNRLIQWTGKYKRRIYIGFIYAFIHSIFTAIPIMLAANGLSAVLDDWSGVKSLEGRDIWIMLGAMILAVLGRYLFSYLRAITQESVGYEATADERIRLGDILKRVSLGFFNKNNIGELSAAATTDLSFMEMYAMNMVNTVVNGYITVIVLILFLAFYSPMAGGIALAGVLLSALFLHLLEARSHQNAPIHQNAQDDMVESSIEYLRGMQVVKAFKQEGVSIAGIRKAYNDSKKINIKIEVEYMPFNCLHLFSLKAASIAIVAVAAWLTYNGSMELPTMLMLDMFSFMIFGSVEAMNNAAHVLEVIDVTLDKLDGIEHADIIDKDGKDISLQNTDIAFRDVTFSYDKVPVLRNISFSIPQGSTTAIVGPSGSGKTTICNLIARFYDVDSGEVTVGGEDVRNMTCDSLLRNISMVFQKVYLFHDTIENNIRFGNPSATQEEIIEAAKKARCHDFIMALPDGYETVIGEGGSTLSGGEKQRISIARAILKNANIVILDEATASIDPENEHLIQQAISELTIGKTVIVIAHRLATIEHADQILVVDKGQVVQKGTHQQLVQQEGLYRRFITIREQAEGWSIA
;
A
#
# COMPACT_ATOMS: atom_id res chain seq x y z
N MET A 1 -3.56 -15.78 -17.58
CA MET A 1 -4.18 -16.38 -16.38
C MET A 1 -3.24 -17.29 -15.58
N ILE A 2 -2.70 -18.40 -16.11
CA ILE A 2 -1.84 -19.34 -15.36
C ILE A 2 -0.58 -18.65 -14.82
N ARG A 3 0.04 -17.74 -15.58
CA ARG A 3 1.20 -16.95 -15.13
C ARG A 3 0.86 -16.13 -13.88
N ILE A 4 -0.28 -15.43 -13.89
CA ILE A 4 -0.72 -14.58 -12.77
C ILE A 4 -1.03 -15.43 -11.54
N VAL A 5 -1.74 -16.57 -11.74
CA VAL A 5 -2.01 -17.51 -10.64
C VAL A 5 -0.71 -18.06 -10.04
N ASN A 6 0.29 -18.39 -10.88
CA ASN A 6 1.59 -18.85 -10.37
C ASN A 6 2.31 -17.73 -9.58
N ARG A 7 2.30 -16.48 -10.08
CA ARG A 7 2.84 -15.31 -9.37
C ARG A 7 2.14 -15.12 -8.03
N LEU A 8 0.81 -15.23 -8.01
CA LEU A 8 0.00 -15.14 -6.81
C LEU A 8 0.35 -16.23 -5.79
N ILE A 9 0.53 -17.49 -6.24
CA ILE A 9 1.00 -18.58 -5.37
C ILE A 9 2.42 -18.27 -4.85
N GLN A 10 3.32 -17.70 -5.68
CA GLN A 10 4.65 -17.31 -5.24
C GLN A 10 4.60 -16.20 -4.18
N TRP A 11 3.73 -15.22 -4.33
CA TRP A 11 3.51 -14.16 -3.36
C TRP A 11 3.11 -14.68 -1.96
N THR A 12 2.33 -15.79 -1.86
CA THR A 12 1.95 -16.36 -0.55
C THR A 12 3.12 -16.92 0.27
N GLY A 13 4.33 -16.97 -0.28
CA GLY A 13 5.58 -17.30 0.44
C GLY A 13 5.52 -18.62 1.20
N LYS A 14 5.55 -18.55 2.52
CA LYS A 14 5.56 -19.72 3.44
C LYS A 14 4.29 -20.58 3.38
N TYR A 15 3.20 -20.02 2.87
CA TYR A 15 1.90 -20.71 2.83
C TYR A 15 1.68 -21.58 1.58
N LYS A 16 2.59 -21.57 0.60
CA LYS A 16 2.49 -22.34 -0.66
C LYS A 16 2.11 -23.81 -0.47
N ARG A 17 2.69 -24.46 0.54
CA ARG A 17 2.43 -25.88 0.81
C ARG A 17 0.96 -26.17 1.08
N ARG A 18 0.27 -25.25 1.78
CA ARG A 18 -1.16 -25.39 2.08
C ARG A 18 -2.01 -25.28 0.81
N ILE A 19 -1.63 -24.40 -0.12
CA ILE A 19 -2.32 -24.23 -1.40
C ILE A 19 -2.23 -25.52 -2.21
N TYR A 20 -1.04 -26.14 -2.30
CA TYR A 20 -0.86 -27.40 -3.02
C TYR A 20 -1.63 -28.56 -2.38
N ILE A 21 -1.71 -28.64 -1.07
CA ILE A 21 -2.55 -29.63 -0.37
C ILE A 21 -4.04 -29.41 -0.74
N GLY A 22 -4.47 -28.15 -0.81
CA GLY A 22 -5.83 -27.82 -1.23
C GLY A 22 -6.14 -28.26 -2.67
N PHE A 23 -5.17 -28.27 -3.59
CA PHE A 23 -5.34 -28.80 -4.95
C PHE A 23 -5.58 -30.31 -4.94
N ILE A 24 -4.95 -31.06 -4.03
CA ILE A 24 -5.23 -32.49 -3.84
C ILE A 24 -6.69 -32.68 -3.38
N TYR A 25 -7.13 -31.88 -2.41
CA TYR A 25 -8.53 -31.94 -1.96
C TYR A 25 -9.51 -31.54 -3.07
N ALA A 26 -9.15 -30.57 -3.92
CA ALA A 26 -9.95 -30.19 -5.08
C ALA A 26 -10.08 -31.30 -6.12
N PHE A 27 -9.00 -32.04 -6.36
CA PHE A 27 -9.02 -33.20 -7.25
C PHE A 27 -9.98 -34.28 -6.73
N ILE A 28 -9.87 -34.66 -5.45
CA ILE A 28 -10.76 -35.62 -4.82
C ILE A 28 -12.22 -35.11 -4.82
N HIS A 29 -12.43 -33.83 -4.50
CA HIS A 29 -13.73 -33.18 -4.57
C HIS A 29 -14.38 -33.30 -5.97
N SER A 30 -13.58 -33.13 -7.04
CA SER A 30 -14.06 -33.23 -8.43
C SER A 30 -14.50 -34.66 -8.80
N ILE A 31 -13.81 -35.69 -8.29
CA ILE A 31 -14.23 -37.07 -8.43
C ILE A 31 -15.57 -37.31 -7.74
N PHE A 32 -15.72 -36.89 -6.47
CA PHE A 32 -16.98 -37.05 -5.75
C PHE A 32 -18.13 -36.21 -6.36
N THR A 33 -17.84 -35.21 -7.17
CA THR A 33 -18.85 -34.44 -7.90
C THR A 33 -19.42 -35.24 -9.07
N ALA A 34 -18.63 -36.10 -9.73
CA ALA A 34 -19.07 -36.94 -10.85
C ALA A 34 -19.87 -38.18 -10.39
N ILE A 35 -19.51 -38.79 -9.27
CA ILE A 35 -20.08 -40.06 -8.78
C ILE A 35 -21.62 -40.05 -8.66
N PRO A 36 -22.28 -39.05 -8.07
CA PRO A 36 -23.74 -39.04 -7.95
C PRO A 36 -24.46 -39.09 -9.31
N ILE A 37 -23.92 -38.45 -10.33
CA ILE A 37 -24.49 -38.44 -11.68
C ILE A 37 -24.35 -39.81 -12.31
N MET A 38 -23.20 -40.46 -12.13
CA MET A 38 -22.97 -41.82 -12.60
C MET A 38 -23.91 -42.81 -11.91
N LEU A 39 -24.08 -42.72 -10.60
CA LEU A 39 -24.99 -43.55 -9.85
C LEU A 39 -26.45 -43.32 -10.25
N ALA A 40 -26.85 -42.09 -10.56
CA ALA A 40 -28.19 -41.77 -11.04
C ALA A 40 -28.44 -42.40 -12.44
N ALA A 41 -27.46 -42.36 -13.34
CA ALA A 41 -27.54 -43.00 -14.65
C ALA A 41 -27.65 -44.53 -14.53
N ASN A 42 -26.82 -45.15 -13.67
CA ASN A 42 -26.88 -46.58 -13.40
C ASN A 42 -28.24 -47.00 -12.78
N GLY A 43 -28.80 -46.15 -11.88
CA GLY A 43 -30.11 -46.36 -11.31
C GLY A 43 -31.23 -46.31 -12.36
N LEU A 44 -31.13 -45.34 -13.26
CA LEU A 44 -32.08 -45.23 -14.35
C LEU A 44 -31.97 -46.43 -15.31
N SER A 45 -30.76 -46.92 -15.60
CA SER A 45 -30.57 -48.17 -16.39
C SER A 45 -31.22 -49.35 -15.70
N ALA A 46 -31.00 -49.54 -14.39
CA ALA A 46 -31.57 -50.65 -13.64
C ALA A 46 -33.13 -50.60 -13.62
N VAL A 47 -33.73 -49.42 -13.56
CA VAL A 47 -35.20 -49.24 -13.64
C VAL A 47 -35.73 -49.60 -15.05
N LEU A 48 -35.01 -49.20 -16.09
CA LEU A 48 -35.39 -49.54 -17.49
C LEU A 48 -35.24 -51.02 -17.78
N ASP A 49 -34.20 -51.68 -17.23
CA ASP A 49 -33.99 -53.13 -17.34
C ASP A 49 -35.11 -53.92 -16.65
N ASP A 50 -35.56 -53.48 -15.48
CA ASP A 50 -36.70 -54.07 -14.78
C ASP A 50 -38.02 -53.89 -15.56
N TRP A 51 -38.24 -52.68 -16.07
CA TRP A 51 -39.42 -52.40 -16.89
C TRP A 51 -39.46 -53.19 -18.21
N SER A 52 -38.30 -53.41 -18.82
CA SER A 52 -38.16 -54.23 -20.04
C SER A 52 -38.14 -55.73 -19.77
N GLY A 53 -38.12 -56.15 -18.52
CA GLY A 53 -38.09 -57.56 -18.11
C GLY A 53 -36.72 -58.24 -18.28
N VAL A 54 -35.65 -57.48 -18.51
CA VAL A 54 -34.29 -58.01 -18.68
C VAL A 54 -33.69 -58.43 -17.33
N LYS A 55 -33.91 -57.62 -16.27
CA LYS A 55 -33.39 -57.89 -14.93
C LYS A 55 -34.33 -57.24 -13.88
N SER A 56 -34.73 -58.03 -12.87
CA SER A 56 -35.56 -57.49 -11.79
C SER A 56 -34.76 -56.61 -10.86
N LEU A 57 -35.33 -55.41 -10.52
CA LEU A 57 -34.75 -54.48 -9.55
C LEU A 57 -35.22 -54.88 -8.15
N GLU A 58 -34.29 -55.23 -7.26
CA GLU A 58 -34.58 -55.52 -5.87
C GLU A 58 -34.57 -54.23 -5.05
N GLY A 59 -35.47 -54.12 -4.05
CA GLY A 59 -35.53 -52.99 -3.14
C GLY A 59 -34.17 -52.72 -2.42
N ARG A 60 -33.39 -53.80 -2.19
CA ARG A 60 -32.04 -53.71 -1.65
C ARG A 60 -31.08 -52.90 -2.52
N ASP A 61 -31.15 -53.03 -3.83
CA ASP A 61 -30.26 -52.33 -4.77
C ASP A 61 -30.54 -50.83 -4.75
N ILE A 62 -31.80 -50.43 -4.60
CA ILE A 62 -32.19 -49.01 -4.44
C ILE A 62 -31.57 -48.42 -3.17
N TRP A 63 -31.64 -49.14 -2.04
CA TRP A 63 -31.04 -48.67 -0.80
C TRP A 63 -29.50 -48.58 -0.85
N ILE A 64 -28.85 -49.52 -1.54
CA ILE A 64 -27.39 -49.50 -1.76
C ILE A 64 -27.01 -48.27 -2.59
N MET A 65 -27.73 -48.01 -3.68
CA MET A 65 -27.50 -46.84 -4.53
C MET A 65 -27.72 -45.53 -3.79
N LEU A 66 -28.82 -45.44 -3.05
CA LEU A 66 -29.10 -44.26 -2.22
C LEU A 66 -27.99 -44.05 -1.17
N GLY A 67 -27.54 -45.10 -0.50
CA GLY A 67 -26.44 -45.05 0.45
C GLY A 67 -25.13 -44.62 -0.20
N ALA A 68 -24.80 -45.13 -1.38
CA ALA A 68 -23.63 -44.73 -2.16
C ALA A 68 -23.70 -43.25 -2.62
N MET A 69 -24.87 -42.75 -3.02
CA MET A 69 -25.07 -41.34 -3.37
C MET A 69 -24.88 -40.44 -2.17
N ILE A 70 -25.50 -40.81 -1.01
CA ILE A 70 -25.32 -40.05 0.23
C ILE A 70 -23.85 -40.00 0.62
N LEU A 71 -23.13 -41.13 0.57
CA LEU A 71 -21.71 -41.19 0.89
C LEU A 71 -20.88 -40.30 -0.06
N ALA A 72 -21.20 -40.32 -1.37
CA ALA A 72 -20.54 -39.47 -2.36
C ALA A 72 -20.77 -37.98 -2.09
N VAL A 73 -22.00 -37.59 -1.75
CA VAL A 73 -22.34 -36.21 -1.38
C VAL A 73 -21.61 -35.79 -0.09
N LEU A 74 -21.60 -36.64 0.93
CA LEU A 74 -20.86 -36.37 2.17
C LEU A 74 -19.35 -36.25 1.90
N GLY A 75 -18.78 -37.12 1.08
CA GLY A 75 -17.39 -37.04 0.66
C GLY A 75 -17.09 -35.74 -0.07
N ARG A 76 -17.94 -35.32 -1.00
CA ARG A 76 -17.82 -34.05 -1.70
C ARG A 76 -17.78 -32.86 -0.73
N TYR A 77 -18.70 -32.79 0.23
CA TYR A 77 -18.74 -31.70 1.21
C TYR A 77 -17.53 -31.74 2.17
N LEU A 78 -17.10 -32.93 2.60
CA LEU A 78 -15.90 -33.09 3.45
C LEU A 78 -14.65 -32.52 2.74
N PHE A 79 -14.40 -32.92 1.50
CA PHE A 79 -13.23 -32.45 0.76
C PHE A 79 -13.34 -30.98 0.35
N SER A 80 -14.55 -30.46 0.11
CA SER A 80 -14.78 -29.03 -0.05
C SER A 80 -14.42 -28.24 1.21
N TYR A 81 -14.84 -28.73 2.38
CA TYR A 81 -14.52 -28.14 3.67
C TYR A 81 -13.02 -28.15 3.99
N LEU A 82 -12.36 -29.31 3.78
CA LEU A 82 -10.91 -29.42 3.98
C LEU A 82 -10.13 -28.49 3.06
N ARG A 83 -10.56 -28.34 1.81
CA ARG A 83 -10.00 -27.38 0.85
C ARG A 83 -10.18 -25.94 1.35
N ALA A 84 -11.38 -25.56 1.76
CA ALA A 84 -11.67 -24.22 2.24
C ALA A 84 -10.76 -23.83 3.42
N ILE A 85 -10.67 -24.68 4.44
CA ILE A 85 -9.79 -24.43 5.60
C ILE A 85 -8.32 -24.29 5.19
N THR A 86 -7.85 -25.08 4.22
CA THR A 86 -6.43 -25.06 3.84
C THR A 86 -6.07 -23.92 2.92
N GLN A 87 -6.96 -23.46 2.04
CA GLN A 87 -6.67 -22.47 1.00
C GLN A 87 -7.20 -21.08 1.32
N GLU A 88 -8.47 -20.94 1.78
CA GLU A 88 -9.10 -19.62 1.89
C GLU A 88 -8.46 -18.75 2.97
N SER A 89 -8.06 -19.34 4.11
CA SER A 89 -7.38 -18.58 5.17
C SER A 89 -5.99 -18.05 4.76
N VAL A 90 -5.36 -18.64 3.74
CA VAL A 90 -4.04 -18.19 3.26
C VAL A 90 -4.11 -16.74 2.74
N GLY A 91 -5.21 -16.33 2.13
CA GLY A 91 -5.40 -14.96 1.66
C GLY A 91 -5.26 -13.95 2.79
N TYR A 92 -5.96 -14.19 3.90
CA TYR A 92 -5.93 -13.32 5.10
C TYR A 92 -4.55 -13.29 5.76
N GLU A 93 -3.91 -14.46 5.91
CA GLU A 93 -2.60 -14.59 6.56
C GLU A 93 -1.49 -13.93 5.72
N ALA A 94 -1.47 -14.17 4.39
CA ALA A 94 -0.48 -13.59 3.50
C ALA A 94 -0.62 -12.06 3.41
N THR A 95 -1.86 -11.56 3.34
CA THR A 95 -2.11 -10.11 3.30
C THR A 95 -1.73 -9.41 4.60
N ALA A 96 -1.97 -10.06 5.76
CA ALA A 96 -1.55 -9.50 7.05
C ALA A 96 -0.01 -9.42 7.15
N ASP A 97 0.70 -10.49 6.76
CA ASP A 97 2.17 -10.49 6.70
C ASP A 97 2.69 -9.39 5.76
N GLU A 98 2.03 -9.20 4.62
CA GLU A 98 2.42 -8.19 3.63
C GLU A 98 2.22 -6.76 4.14
N ARG A 99 1.09 -6.47 4.81
CA ARG A 99 0.86 -5.15 5.44
C ARG A 99 1.96 -4.80 6.45
N ILE A 100 2.36 -5.78 7.28
CA ILE A 100 3.45 -5.59 8.25
C ILE A 100 4.76 -5.32 7.52
N ARG A 101 5.07 -6.12 6.50
CA ARG A 101 6.29 -5.99 5.71
C ARG A 101 6.39 -4.65 4.99
N LEU A 102 5.29 -4.17 4.38
CA LEU A 102 5.23 -2.84 3.78
C LEU A 102 5.49 -1.75 4.81
N GLY A 103 4.91 -1.85 6.01
CA GLY A 103 5.17 -0.91 7.10
C GLY A 103 6.65 -0.85 7.49
N ASP A 104 7.32 -2.00 7.57
CA ASP A 104 8.75 -2.09 7.89
C ASP A 104 9.62 -1.51 6.77
N ILE A 105 9.26 -1.69 5.50
CA ILE A 105 9.97 -1.11 4.35
C ILE A 105 9.77 0.40 4.34
N LEU A 106 8.53 0.88 4.43
CA LEU A 106 8.21 2.31 4.38
C LEU A 106 8.87 3.11 5.52
N LYS A 107 9.12 2.48 6.67
CA LYS A 107 9.90 3.08 7.76
C LYS A 107 11.36 3.35 7.39
N ARG A 108 11.94 2.60 6.44
CA ARG A 108 13.37 2.58 6.13
C ARG A 108 13.72 3.17 4.76
N VAL A 109 12.75 3.57 3.97
CA VAL A 109 12.99 4.29 2.71
C VAL A 109 13.31 5.76 2.97
N SER A 110 14.02 6.41 2.04
CA SER A 110 14.28 7.85 2.13
C SER A 110 12.99 8.67 2.05
N LEU A 111 12.98 9.89 2.61
CA LEU A 111 11.84 10.80 2.42
C LEU A 111 11.61 11.16 0.95
N GLY A 112 12.65 11.05 0.10
CA GLY A 112 12.54 11.23 -1.34
C GLY A 112 11.60 10.23 -2.01
N PHE A 113 11.48 9.04 -1.46
CA PHE A 113 10.54 8.03 -1.93
C PHE A 113 9.08 8.53 -1.84
N PHE A 114 8.70 9.16 -0.72
CA PHE A 114 7.36 9.73 -0.54
C PHE A 114 7.10 10.98 -1.40
N ASN A 115 8.15 11.71 -1.79
CA ASN A 115 8.01 12.84 -2.70
C ASN A 115 7.85 12.40 -4.16
N LYS A 116 8.50 11.29 -4.56
CA LYS A 116 8.41 10.71 -5.92
C LYS A 116 7.15 9.89 -6.12
N ASN A 117 6.68 9.23 -5.08
CA ASN A 117 5.50 8.39 -5.10
C ASN A 117 4.33 9.13 -4.45
N ASN A 118 3.17 9.06 -5.06
CA ASN A 118 1.98 9.67 -4.50
C ASN A 118 1.59 8.97 -3.19
N ILE A 119 1.52 9.72 -2.08
CA ILE A 119 1.10 9.18 -0.77
C ILE A 119 -0.26 8.49 -0.86
N GLY A 120 -1.17 8.99 -1.71
CA GLY A 120 -2.45 8.36 -1.97
C GLY A 120 -2.33 6.97 -2.58
N GLU A 121 -1.38 6.77 -3.52
CA GLU A 121 -1.11 5.45 -4.13
C GLU A 121 -0.51 4.48 -3.12
N LEU A 122 0.45 4.93 -2.31
CA LEU A 122 1.04 4.11 -1.25
C LEU A 122 -0.01 3.71 -0.19
N SER A 123 -0.88 4.66 0.18
CA SER A 123 -1.99 4.39 1.08
C SER A 123 -2.99 3.40 0.47
N ALA A 124 -3.34 3.56 -0.82
CA ALA A 124 -4.21 2.63 -1.53
C ALA A 124 -3.60 1.22 -1.60
N ALA A 125 -2.30 1.10 -1.89
CA ALA A 125 -1.59 -0.17 -1.92
C ALA A 125 -1.68 -0.89 -0.57
N ALA A 126 -1.39 -0.19 0.54
CA ALA A 126 -1.41 -0.77 1.89
C ALA A 126 -2.82 -1.09 2.43
N THR A 127 -3.86 -0.41 1.93
CA THR A 127 -5.24 -0.56 2.40
C THR A 127 -6.15 -1.22 1.37
N THR A 128 -6.60 -0.47 0.38
CA THR A 128 -7.63 -0.89 -0.59
C THR A 128 -7.15 -2.04 -1.47
N ASP A 129 -5.95 -1.94 -2.04
CA ASP A 129 -5.42 -2.94 -2.97
C ASP A 129 -5.15 -4.27 -2.24
N LEU A 130 -4.53 -4.22 -1.05
CA LEU A 130 -4.34 -5.41 -0.23
C LEU A 130 -5.67 -5.97 0.30
N SER A 131 -6.68 -5.15 0.61
CA SER A 131 -8.01 -5.65 0.98
C SER A 131 -8.71 -6.34 -0.20
N PHE A 132 -8.50 -5.86 -1.42
CA PHE A 132 -8.97 -6.53 -2.62
C PHE A 132 -8.28 -7.90 -2.80
N MET A 133 -6.96 -7.98 -2.61
CA MET A 133 -6.23 -9.24 -2.63
C MET A 133 -6.68 -10.21 -1.53
N GLU A 134 -6.91 -9.71 -0.32
CA GLU A 134 -7.42 -10.48 0.82
C GLU A 134 -8.72 -11.20 0.47
N MET A 135 -9.64 -10.52 -0.22
CA MET A 135 -10.96 -11.03 -0.57
C MET A 135 -10.93 -11.94 -1.80
N TYR A 136 -10.15 -11.59 -2.81
CA TYR A 136 -10.27 -12.23 -4.14
C TYR A 136 -9.09 -13.13 -4.50
N ALA A 137 -7.89 -12.95 -3.94
CA ALA A 137 -6.70 -13.67 -4.39
C ALA A 137 -6.88 -15.20 -4.33
N MET A 138 -7.24 -15.74 -3.16
CA MET A 138 -7.43 -17.18 -3.03
C MET A 138 -8.68 -17.69 -3.74
N ASN A 139 -9.73 -16.88 -3.85
CA ASN A 139 -10.92 -17.21 -4.62
C ASN A 139 -10.58 -17.37 -6.12
N MET A 140 -9.72 -16.51 -6.66
CA MET A 140 -9.26 -16.62 -8.06
C MET A 140 -8.37 -17.85 -8.29
N VAL A 141 -7.44 -18.12 -7.37
CA VAL A 141 -6.67 -19.38 -7.41
C VAL A 141 -7.60 -20.59 -7.42
N ASN A 142 -8.61 -20.60 -6.55
CA ASN A 142 -9.61 -21.66 -6.49
C ASN A 142 -10.41 -21.78 -7.78
N THR A 143 -10.95 -20.67 -8.30
CA THR A 143 -11.78 -20.68 -9.51
C THR A 143 -11.00 -21.19 -10.72
N VAL A 144 -9.76 -20.74 -10.89
CA VAL A 144 -8.96 -21.11 -12.06
C VAL A 144 -8.38 -22.50 -11.91
N VAL A 145 -7.60 -22.79 -10.86
CA VAL A 145 -6.89 -24.08 -10.74
C VAL A 145 -7.86 -25.22 -10.49
N ASN A 146 -8.80 -25.05 -9.57
CA ASN A 146 -9.79 -26.10 -9.30
C ASN A 146 -10.78 -26.24 -10.46
N GLY A 147 -11.05 -25.16 -11.21
CA GLY A 147 -11.80 -25.19 -12.45
C GLY A 147 -11.10 -26.09 -13.49
N TYR A 148 -9.81 -25.89 -13.73
CA TYR A 148 -9.04 -26.76 -14.64
C TYR A 148 -9.00 -28.21 -14.16
N ILE A 149 -8.78 -28.47 -12.87
CA ILE A 149 -8.81 -29.82 -12.29
C ILE A 149 -10.17 -30.47 -12.56
N THR A 150 -11.26 -29.76 -12.29
CA THR A 150 -12.62 -30.28 -12.50
C THR A 150 -12.89 -30.57 -13.97
N VAL A 151 -12.52 -29.66 -14.87
CA VAL A 151 -12.68 -29.84 -16.32
C VAL A 151 -11.92 -31.06 -16.81
N ILE A 152 -10.65 -31.23 -16.39
CA ILE A 152 -9.83 -32.40 -16.77
C ILE A 152 -10.46 -33.68 -16.26
N VAL A 153 -10.87 -33.75 -14.99
CA VAL A 153 -11.51 -34.94 -14.40
C VAL A 153 -12.78 -35.29 -15.15
N LEU A 154 -13.65 -34.33 -15.43
CA LEU A 154 -14.91 -34.58 -16.12
C LEU A 154 -14.71 -34.99 -17.59
N ILE A 155 -13.74 -34.39 -18.30
CA ILE A 155 -13.40 -34.82 -19.67
C ILE A 155 -12.89 -36.26 -19.67
N LEU A 156 -12.08 -36.68 -18.69
CA LEU A 156 -11.62 -38.06 -18.57
C LEU A 156 -12.78 -39.03 -18.31
N PHE A 157 -13.74 -38.68 -17.45
CA PHE A 157 -14.96 -39.45 -17.26
C PHE A 157 -15.78 -39.54 -18.56
N LEU A 158 -15.95 -38.43 -19.26
CA LEU A 158 -16.71 -38.37 -20.50
C LEU A 158 -16.04 -39.22 -21.58
N ALA A 159 -14.71 -39.16 -21.69
CA ALA A 159 -13.92 -39.97 -22.63
C ALA A 159 -13.95 -41.48 -22.30
N PHE A 160 -14.06 -41.85 -21.01
CA PHE A 160 -14.18 -43.24 -20.58
C PHE A 160 -15.48 -43.90 -21.09
N TYR A 161 -16.60 -43.17 -21.06
CA TYR A 161 -17.89 -43.66 -21.54
C TYR A 161 -18.08 -43.49 -23.04
N SER A 162 -17.57 -42.41 -23.64
CA SER A 162 -17.60 -42.16 -25.08
C SER A 162 -16.37 -41.35 -25.50
N PRO A 163 -15.37 -42.00 -26.12
CA PRO A 163 -14.17 -41.32 -26.62
C PRO A 163 -14.49 -40.18 -27.60
N MET A 164 -15.57 -40.34 -28.38
CA MET A 164 -16.02 -39.32 -29.32
C MET A 164 -16.55 -38.08 -28.61
N ALA A 165 -17.36 -38.24 -27.57
CA ALA A 165 -17.87 -37.14 -26.74
C ALA A 165 -16.73 -36.45 -25.98
N GLY A 166 -15.78 -37.21 -25.43
CA GLY A 166 -14.56 -36.71 -24.79
C GLY A 166 -13.69 -35.88 -25.74
N GLY A 167 -13.52 -36.32 -26.98
CA GLY A 167 -12.82 -35.59 -28.02
C GLY A 167 -13.48 -34.25 -28.38
N ILE A 168 -14.81 -34.24 -28.50
CA ILE A 168 -15.58 -33.02 -28.77
C ILE A 168 -15.47 -32.03 -27.58
N ALA A 169 -15.58 -32.53 -26.33
CA ALA A 169 -15.43 -31.72 -25.16
C ALA A 169 -14.03 -31.08 -25.09
N LEU A 170 -12.98 -31.86 -25.33
CA LEU A 170 -11.61 -31.35 -25.38
C LEU A 170 -11.43 -30.29 -26.47
N ALA A 171 -11.94 -30.55 -27.69
CA ALA A 171 -11.87 -29.59 -28.79
C ALA A 171 -12.62 -28.30 -28.48
N GLY A 172 -13.80 -28.36 -27.85
CA GLY A 172 -14.57 -27.19 -27.40
C GLY A 172 -13.82 -26.37 -26.38
N VAL A 173 -13.20 -27.01 -25.38
CA VAL A 173 -12.40 -26.33 -24.36
C VAL A 173 -11.13 -25.70 -24.96
N LEU A 174 -10.44 -26.38 -25.88
CA LEU A 174 -9.26 -25.82 -26.55
C LEU A 174 -9.61 -24.62 -27.45
N LEU A 175 -10.71 -24.69 -28.18
CA LEU A 175 -11.19 -23.60 -29.02
C LEU A 175 -11.60 -22.41 -28.16
N SER A 176 -12.30 -22.63 -27.04
CA SER A 176 -12.63 -21.64 -26.04
C SER A 176 -11.36 -20.98 -25.45
N ALA A 177 -10.36 -21.78 -25.09
CA ALA A 177 -9.08 -21.26 -24.57
C ALA A 177 -8.33 -20.39 -25.60
N LEU A 178 -8.44 -20.70 -26.89
CA LEU A 178 -7.87 -19.88 -27.95
C LEU A 178 -8.52 -18.49 -27.99
N PHE A 179 -9.85 -18.40 -27.93
CA PHE A 179 -10.55 -17.11 -27.92
C PHE A 179 -10.28 -16.31 -26.64
N LEU A 180 -10.17 -16.99 -25.48
CA LEU A 180 -9.76 -16.34 -24.23
C LEU A 180 -8.33 -15.81 -24.30
N HIS A 181 -7.41 -16.53 -24.94
CA HIS A 181 -6.05 -16.03 -25.12
C HIS A 181 -6.00 -14.78 -26.01
N LEU A 182 -6.81 -14.75 -27.07
CA LEU A 182 -6.92 -13.55 -27.92
C LEU A 182 -7.53 -12.37 -27.17
N LEU A 183 -8.51 -12.62 -26.31
CA LEU A 183 -9.09 -11.62 -25.41
C LEU A 183 -8.04 -11.09 -24.43
N GLU A 184 -7.27 -11.97 -23.78
CA GLU A 184 -6.19 -11.62 -22.83
C GLU A 184 -5.13 -10.73 -23.51
N ALA A 185 -4.73 -11.06 -24.75
CA ALA A 185 -3.79 -10.23 -25.51
C ALA A 185 -4.32 -8.82 -25.80
N ARG A 186 -5.61 -8.68 -26.07
CA ARG A 186 -6.26 -7.37 -26.26
C ARG A 186 -6.43 -6.61 -24.94
N SER A 187 -6.81 -7.30 -23.89
CA SER A 187 -6.92 -6.74 -22.54
C SER A 187 -5.60 -6.13 -22.09
N HIS A 188 -4.51 -6.84 -22.26
CA HIS A 188 -3.17 -6.34 -21.92
C HIS A 188 -2.79 -5.06 -22.67
N GLN A 189 -3.22 -4.90 -23.94
CA GLN A 189 -2.99 -3.68 -24.72
C GLN A 189 -3.83 -2.50 -24.22
N ASN A 190 -5.04 -2.76 -23.75
CA ASN A 190 -5.99 -1.74 -23.30
C ASN A 190 -5.81 -1.37 -21.81
N ALA A 191 -5.15 -2.21 -21.03
CA ALA A 191 -4.97 -2.01 -19.58
C ALA A 191 -4.33 -0.65 -19.22
N PRO A 192 -3.24 -0.17 -19.89
CA PRO A 192 -2.68 1.15 -19.61
C PRO A 192 -3.65 2.29 -19.93
N ILE A 193 -4.45 2.15 -20.99
CA ILE A 193 -5.42 3.18 -21.43
C ILE A 193 -6.54 3.30 -20.40
N HIS A 194 -7.03 2.14 -19.90
CA HIS A 194 -8.02 2.09 -18.84
C HIS A 194 -7.49 2.70 -17.55
N GLN A 195 -6.27 2.31 -17.14
CA GLN A 195 -5.63 2.81 -15.92
C GLN A 195 -5.44 4.31 -15.95
N ASN A 196 -4.87 4.87 -17.04
CA ASN A 196 -4.67 6.31 -17.18
C ASN A 196 -6.00 7.07 -17.08
N ALA A 197 -7.06 6.58 -17.72
CA ALA A 197 -8.38 7.21 -17.64
C ALA A 197 -8.98 7.18 -16.22
N GLN A 198 -8.68 6.13 -15.46
CA GLN A 198 -9.09 6.01 -14.06
C GLN A 198 -8.29 6.97 -13.16
N ASP A 199 -6.99 7.07 -13.39
CA ASP A 199 -6.10 7.97 -12.66
C ASP A 199 -6.47 9.44 -12.89
N ASP A 200 -6.70 9.84 -14.15
CA ASP A 200 -7.18 11.19 -14.52
C ASP A 200 -8.52 11.53 -13.85
N MET A 201 -9.42 10.55 -13.75
CA MET A 201 -10.71 10.73 -13.07
C MET A 201 -10.53 10.95 -11.57
N VAL A 202 -9.67 10.17 -10.92
CA VAL A 202 -9.37 10.29 -9.47
C VAL A 202 -8.66 11.61 -9.20
N GLU A 203 -7.64 11.97 -9.97
CA GLU A 203 -6.89 13.21 -9.83
C GLU A 203 -7.80 14.46 -9.96
N SER A 204 -8.62 14.51 -11.00
CA SER A 204 -9.59 15.60 -11.20
C SER A 204 -10.59 15.71 -10.04
N SER A 205 -10.98 14.57 -9.44
CA SER A 205 -11.89 14.56 -8.30
C SER A 205 -11.22 15.10 -7.03
N ILE A 206 -9.98 14.69 -6.77
CA ILE A 206 -9.20 15.16 -5.62
C ILE A 206 -8.91 16.65 -5.73
N GLU A 207 -8.51 17.13 -6.93
CA GLU A 207 -8.26 18.55 -7.18
C GLU A 207 -9.51 19.40 -6.88
N TYR A 208 -10.66 18.97 -7.40
CA TYR A 208 -11.93 19.66 -7.15
C TYR A 208 -12.30 19.70 -5.66
N LEU A 209 -12.16 18.57 -4.95
CA LEU A 209 -12.47 18.51 -3.52
C LEU A 209 -11.53 19.41 -2.69
N ARG A 210 -10.24 19.39 -3.00
CA ARG A 210 -9.24 20.27 -2.35
C ARG A 210 -9.49 21.74 -2.65
N GLY A 211 -9.91 22.06 -3.86
CA GLY A 211 -10.24 23.41 -4.31
C GLY A 211 -11.62 23.91 -3.90
N MET A 212 -12.44 23.10 -3.21
CA MET A 212 -13.85 23.40 -2.94
C MET A 212 -14.07 24.73 -2.20
N GLN A 213 -13.20 25.11 -1.29
CA GLN A 213 -13.27 26.39 -0.58
C GLN A 213 -13.13 27.57 -1.54
N VAL A 214 -12.20 27.47 -2.50
CA VAL A 214 -11.97 28.47 -3.54
C VAL A 214 -13.17 28.55 -4.49
N VAL A 215 -13.66 27.38 -4.93
CA VAL A 215 -14.84 27.27 -5.80
C VAL A 215 -16.04 27.97 -5.18
N LYS A 216 -16.31 27.72 -3.90
CA LYS A 216 -17.42 28.34 -3.14
C LYS A 216 -17.19 29.85 -2.95
N ALA A 217 -15.95 30.25 -2.58
CA ALA A 217 -15.64 31.67 -2.33
C ALA A 217 -15.83 32.54 -3.58
N PHE A 218 -15.50 32.01 -4.77
CA PHE A 218 -15.58 32.74 -6.03
C PHE A 218 -16.85 32.42 -6.86
N LYS A 219 -17.75 31.56 -6.37
CA LYS A 219 -18.99 31.14 -7.04
C LYS A 219 -18.75 30.58 -8.48
N GLN A 220 -17.61 29.89 -8.67
CA GLN A 220 -17.18 29.35 -9.98
C GLN A 220 -17.55 27.88 -10.16
N GLU A 221 -18.75 27.49 -9.73
CA GLU A 221 -19.22 26.09 -9.80
C GLU A 221 -19.21 25.54 -11.23
N GLY A 222 -19.58 26.36 -12.23
CA GLY A 222 -19.67 25.91 -13.61
C GLY A 222 -18.32 25.60 -14.26
N VAL A 223 -17.27 26.39 -14.02
CA VAL A 223 -15.94 26.22 -14.62
C VAL A 223 -15.18 25.07 -13.95
N SER A 224 -15.25 24.99 -12.63
CA SER A 224 -14.54 23.94 -11.87
C SER A 224 -15.13 22.54 -12.09
N ILE A 225 -16.44 22.42 -12.31
CA ILE A 225 -17.10 21.14 -12.66
C ILE A 225 -16.75 20.68 -14.09
N ALA A 226 -16.36 21.58 -15.00
CA ALA A 226 -16.06 21.22 -16.38
C ALA A 226 -14.90 20.21 -16.51
N GLY A 227 -13.85 20.35 -15.68
CA GLY A 227 -12.71 19.43 -15.64
C GLY A 227 -13.12 18.02 -15.24
N ILE A 228 -13.84 17.87 -14.12
CA ILE A 228 -14.36 16.59 -13.64
C ILE A 228 -15.31 15.97 -14.66
N ARG A 229 -16.26 16.75 -15.19
CA ARG A 229 -17.22 16.26 -16.18
C ARG A 229 -16.53 15.73 -17.43
N LYS A 230 -15.43 16.39 -17.85
CA LYS A 230 -14.61 15.92 -18.97
C LYS A 230 -13.94 14.60 -18.62
N ALA A 231 -13.23 14.50 -17.48
CA ALA A 231 -12.53 13.29 -17.05
C ALA A 231 -13.47 12.09 -16.91
N TYR A 232 -14.66 12.30 -16.31
CA TYR A 232 -15.68 11.24 -16.18
C TYR A 232 -16.26 10.81 -17.54
N ASN A 233 -16.50 11.75 -18.44
CA ASN A 233 -17.00 11.42 -19.78
C ASN A 233 -15.94 10.70 -20.63
N ASP A 234 -14.68 11.07 -20.50
CA ASP A 234 -13.58 10.42 -21.23
C ASP A 234 -13.34 9.01 -20.68
N SER A 235 -13.31 8.83 -19.35
CA SER A 235 -13.27 7.49 -18.72
C SER A 235 -14.46 6.63 -19.18
N LYS A 236 -15.69 7.15 -19.14
CA LYS A 236 -16.87 6.45 -19.65
C LYS A 236 -16.73 6.01 -21.10
N LYS A 237 -16.25 6.89 -21.99
CA LYS A 237 -16.08 6.57 -23.43
C LYS A 237 -15.04 5.47 -23.63
N ILE A 238 -13.92 5.56 -22.90
CA ILE A 238 -12.85 4.56 -22.95
C ILE A 238 -13.37 3.20 -22.49
N ASN A 239 -14.07 3.14 -21.35
CA ASN A 239 -14.64 1.90 -20.83
C ASN A 239 -15.64 1.26 -21.80
N ILE A 240 -16.56 2.05 -22.37
CA ILE A 240 -17.51 1.54 -23.38
C ILE A 240 -16.76 1.00 -24.60
N LYS A 241 -15.73 1.71 -25.08
CA LYS A 241 -14.95 1.27 -26.23
C LYS A 241 -14.26 -0.07 -25.96
N ILE A 242 -13.63 -0.22 -24.80
CA ILE A 242 -12.95 -1.44 -24.37
C ILE A 242 -13.94 -2.62 -24.30
N GLU A 243 -15.10 -2.42 -23.68
CA GLU A 243 -16.15 -3.44 -23.59
C GLU A 243 -16.63 -3.90 -24.98
N VAL A 244 -16.86 -2.95 -25.89
CA VAL A 244 -17.26 -3.27 -27.28
C VAL A 244 -16.17 -4.05 -28.02
N GLU A 245 -14.89 -3.75 -27.79
CA GLU A 245 -13.75 -4.48 -28.38
C GLU A 245 -13.64 -5.92 -27.82
N TYR A 246 -14.03 -6.16 -26.56
CA TYR A 246 -13.98 -7.49 -25.93
C TYR A 246 -15.17 -8.39 -26.30
N MET A 247 -16.32 -7.78 -26.61
CA MET A 247 -17.58 -8.49 -26.88
C MET A 247 -17.46 -9.59 -27.94
N PRO A 248 -16.79 -9.41 -29.11
CA PRO A 248 -16.67 -10.46 -30.11
C PRO A 248 -15.93 -11.69 -29.59
N PHE A 249 -14.83 -11.53 -28.86
CA PHE A 249 -14.02 -12.62 -28.35
C PHE A 249 -14.77 -13.39 -27.26
N ASN A 250 -15.47 -12.67 -26.39
CA ASN A 250 -16.30 -13.28 -25.36
C ASN A 250 -17.49 -14.05 -25.96
N CYS A 251 -18.14 -13.48 -26.96
CA CYS A 251 -19.21 -14.18 -27.71
C CYS A 251 -18.69 -15.45 -28.40
N LEU A 252 -17.52 -15.41 -29.04
CA LEU A 252 -16.92 -16.58 -29.71
C LEU A 252 -16.49 -17.64 -28.71
N HIS A 253 -15.93 -17.25 -27.57
CA HIS A 253 -15.63 -18.14 -26.45
C HIS A 253 -16.90 -18.88 -25.99
N LEU A 254 -17.97 -18.17 -25.64
CA LEU A 254 -19.22 -18.78 -25.19
C LEU A 254 -19.86 -19.63 -26.30
N PHE A 255 -19.86 -19.15 -27.55
CA PHE A 255 -20.38 -19.89 -28.69
C PHE A 255 -19.67 -21.23 -28.92
N SER A 256 -18.33 -21.25 -28.76
CA SER A 256 -17.55 -22.49 -28.93
C SER A 256 -17.96 -23.55 -27.90
N LEU A 257 -18.22 -23.16 -26.65
CA LEU A 257 -18.66 -24.05 -25.59
C LEU A 257 -20.08 -24.58 -25.84
N LYS A 258 -21.00 -23.69 -26.23
CA LYS A 258 -22.39 -24.07 -26.50
C LYS A 258 -22.50 -24.97 -27.77
N ALA A 259 -21.70 -24.68 -28.80
CA ALA A 259 -21.61 -25.52 -30.00
C ALA A 259 -21.07 -26.92 -29.68
N ALA A 260 -20.03 -27.02 -28.83
CA ALA A 260 -19.52 -28.31 -28.37
C ALA A 260 -20.56 -29.06 -27.53
N SER A 261 -21.32 -28.41 -26.67
CA SER A 261 -22.43 -29.02 -25.94
C SER A 261 -23.48 -29.63 -26.89
N ILE A 262 -23.94 -28.82 -27.87
CA ILE A 262 -24.90 -29.31 -28.89
C ILE A 262 -24.33 -30.49 -29.66
N ALA A 263 -23.05 -30.45 -30.02
CA ALA A 263 -22.41 -31.57 -30.73
C ALA A 263 -22.34 -32.85 -29.88
N ILE A 264 -22.08 -32.75 -28.58
CA ILE A 264 -22.10 -33.90 -27.65
C ILE A 264 -23.51 -34.49 -27.58
N VAL A 265 -24.54 -33.65 -27.36
CA VAL A 265 -25.94 -34.10 -27.34
C VAL A 265 -26.31 -34.82 -28.64
N ALA A 266 -25.95 -34.23 -29.81
CA ALA A 266 -26.26 -34.81 -31.10
C ALA A 266 -25.56 -36.17 -31.30
N VAL A 267 -24.29 -36.28 -30.91
CA VAL A 267 -23.53 -37.53 -31.00
C VAL A 267 -24.08 -38.58 -30.04
N ALA A 268 -24.38 -38.21 -28.81
CA ALA A 268 -24.95 -39.11 -27.81
C ALA A 268 -26.31 -39.65 -28.28
N ALA A 269 -27.18 -38.76 -28.79
CA ALA A 269 -28.47 -39.13 -29.34
C ALA A 269 -28.35 -40.06 -30.57
N TRP A 270 -27.39 -39.79 -31.47
CA TRP A 270 -27.11 -40.64 -32.63
C TRP A 270 -26.60 -42.05 -32.24
N LEU A 271 -25.70 -42.13 -31.24
CA LEU A 271 -25.23 -43.41 -30.70
C LEU A 271 -26.36 -44.20 -30.03
N THR A 272 -27.24 -43.52 -29.33
CA THR A 272 -28.41 -44.15 -28.68
C THR A 272 -29.41 -44.63 -29.72
N TYR A 273 -29.68 -43.84 -30.77
CA TYR A 273 -30.57 -44.25 -31.87
C TYR A 273 -30.04 -45.50 -32.60
N ASN A 274 -28.73 -45.62 -32.78
CA ASN A 274 -28.10 -46.78 -33.40
C ASN A 274 -27.95 -47.98 -32.45
N GLY A 275 -28.44 -47.90 -31.22
CA GLY A 275 -28.34 -48.97 -30.23
C GLY A 275 -26.92 -49.20 -29.66
N SER A 276 -25.99 -48.30 -29.93
CA SER A 276 -24.61 -48.37 -29.43
C SER A 276 -24.44 -47.77 -28.04
N MET A 277 -25.46 -47.09 -27.53
CA MET A 277 -25.46 -46.41 -26.20
C MET A 277 -26.86 -46.53 -25.59
N GLU A 278 -26.91 -46.73 -24.29
CA GLU A 278 -28.15 -46.69 -23.51
C GLU A 278 -28.62 -45.28 -23.23
N LEU A 279 -29.93 -45.07 -23.13
CA LEU A 279 -30.54 -43.77 -22.83
C LEU A 279 -30.02 -43.13 -21.52
N PRO A 280 -29.84 -43.87 -20.41
CA PRO A 280 -29.26 -43.33 -19.19
C PRO A 280 -27.84 -42.78 -19.36
N THR A 281 -27.00 -43.47 -20.14
CA THR A 281 -25.65 -43.05 -20.47
C THR A 281 -25.65 -41.78 -21.31
N MET A 282 -26.56 -41.64 -22.29
CA MET A 282 -26.75 -40.41 -23.05
C MET A 282 -27.03 -39.22 -22.13
N LEU A 283 -28.02 -39.36 -21.25
CA LEU A 283 -28.40 -38.29 -20.31
C LEU A 283 -27.23 -37.90 -19.36
N MET A 284 -26.46 -38.90 -18.91
CA MET A 284 -25.26 -38.67 -18.10
C MET A 284 -24.21 -37.87 -18.86
N LEU A 285 -23.92 -38.19 -20.11
CA LEU A 285 -22.95 -37.44 -20.94
C LEU A 285 -23.40 -36.00 -21.17
N ASP A 286 -24.69 -35.78 -21.40
CA ASP A 286 -25.27 -34.46 -21.55
C ASP A 286 -25.08 -33.61 -20.25
N MET A 287 -25.36 -34.20 -19.10
CA MET A 287 -25.14 -33.51 -17.79
C MET A 287 -23.65 -33.18 -17.57
N PHE A 288 -22.73 -34.09 -17.89
CA PHE A 288 -21.30 -33.83 -17.80
C PHE A 288 -20.86 -32.70 -18.72
N SER A 289 -21.39 -32.64 -19.96
CA SER A 289 -21.06 -31.56 -20.90
C SER A 289 -21.45 -30.17 -20.34
N PHE A 290 -22.65 -30.05 -19.78
CA PHE A 290 -23.07 -28.78 -19.13
C PHE A 290 -22.19 -28.40 -17.94
N MET A 291 -21.78 -29.37 -17.13
CA MET A 291 -20.89 -29.11 -15.98
C MET A 291 -19.48 -28.66 -16.41
N ILE A 292 -18.90 -29.27 -17.43
CA ILE A 292 -17.61 -28.89 -17.99
C ILE A 292 -17.66 -27.46 -18.49
N PHE A 293 -18.63 -27.15 -19.32
CA PHE A 293 -18.72 -25.83 -19.95
C PHE A 293 -19.09 -24.74 -18.95
N GLY A 294 -19.93 -25.01 -17.96
CA GLY A 294 -20.19 -24.08 -16.85
C GLY A 294 -18.94 -23.77 -16.02
N SER A 295 -18.08 -24.75 -15.79
CA SER A 295 -16.80 -24.54 -15.10
C SER A 295 -15.84 -23.64 -15.90
N VAL A 296 -15.77 -23.83 -17.23
CA VAL A 296 -14.93 -23.01 -18.13
C VAL A 296 -15.48 -21.58 -18.22
N GLU A 297 -16.79 -21.40 -18.28
CA GLU A 297 -17.44 -20.09 -18.29
C GLU A 297 -17.14 -19.29 -17.01
N ALA A 298 -17.17 -19.96 -15.85
CA ALA A 298 -16.80 -19.33 -14.56
C ALA A 298 -15.34 -18.85 -14.54
N MET A 299 -14.44 -19.58 -15.21
CA MET A 299 -13.02 -19.18 -15.31
C MET A 299 -12.81 -17.92 -16.16
N ASN A 300 -13.67 -17.66 -17.16
CA ASN A 300 -13.61 -16.43 -17.95
C ASN A 300 -13.82 -15.19 -17.08
N ASN A 301 -14.79 -15.23 -16.16
CA ASN A 301 -15.07 -14.13 -15.24
C ASN A 301 -13.90 -13.85 -14.26
N ALA A 302 -13.08 -14.86 -13.99
CA ALA A 302 -11.88 -14.72 -13.17
C ALA A 302 -10.75 -13.93 -13.87
N ALA A 303 -10.73 -13.87 -15.20
CA ALA A 303 -9.64 -13.25 -15.97
C ALA A 303 -9.47 -11.77 -15.62
N HIS A 304 -10.57 -11.01 -15.57
CA HIS A 304 -10.54 -9.59 -15.25
C HIS A 304 -10.05 -9.30 -13.82
N VAL A 305 -10.51 -10.10 -12.86
CA VAL A 305 -10.08 -9.97 -11.45
C VAL A 305 -8.60 -10.29 -11.31
N LEU A 306 -8.09 -11.28 -12.04
CA LEU A 306 -6.67 -11.64 -12.05
C LEU A 306 -5.79 -10.53 -12.63
N GLU A 307 -6.26 -9.78 -13.61
CA GLU A 307 -5.52 -8.61 -14.14
C GLU A 307 -5.38 -7.50 -13.09
N VAL A 308 -6.44 -7.22 -12.35
CA VAL A 308 -6.38 -6.25 -11.23
C VAL A 308 -5.38 -6.73 -10.17
N ILE A 309 -5.38 -8.02 -9.85
CA ILE A 309 -4.43 -8.61 -8.92
C ILE A 309 -2.97 -8.49 -9.44
N ASP A 310 -2.73 -8.71 -10.72
CA ASP A 310 -1.38 -8.61 -11.33
C ASP A 310 -0.84 -7.17 -11.21
N VAL A 311 -1.68 -6.18 -11.50
CA VAL A 311 -1.33 -4.74 -11.31
C VAL A 311 -1.05 -4.43 -9.83
N THR A 312 -1.83 -4.96 -8.91
CA THR A 312 -1.58 -4.80 -7.47
C THR A 312 -0.24 -5.42 -7.07
N LEU A 313 0.08 -6.62 -7.56
CA LEU A 313 1.38 -7.26 -7.32
C LEU A 313 2.54 -6.44 -7.89
N ASP A 314 2.38 -5.79 -9.06
CA ASP A 314 3.39 -4.89 -9.63
C ASP A 314 3.66 -3.68 -8.73
N LYS A 315 2.60 -3.08 -8.17
CA LYS A 315 2.74 -1.98 -7.20
C LYS A 315 3.45 -2.42 -5.92
N LEU A 316 3.08 -3.57 -5.37
CA LEU A 316 3.72 -4.13 -4.17
C LEU A 316 5.20 -4.44 -4.42
N ASP A 317 5.53 -5.09 -5.54
CA ASP A 317 6.91 -5.35 -5.96
C ASP A 317 7.72 -4.05 -6.09
N GLY A 318 7.11 -2.97 -6.61
CA GLY A 318 7.74 -1.66 -6.69
C GLY A 318 8.09 -1.06 -5.31
N ILE A 319 7.23 -1.27 -4.32
CA ILE A 319 7.50 -0.82 -2.93
C ILE A 319 8.53 -1.74 -2.27
N GLU A 320 8.44 -3.05 -2.46
CA GLU A 320 9.38 -4.02 -1.88
C GLU A 320 10.82 -3.84 -2.37
N HIS A 321 10.99 -3.39 -3.62
CA HIS A 321 12.29 -3.13 -4.23
C HIS A 321 12.73 -1.67 -4.07
N ALA A 322 12.04 -0.87 -3.25
CA ALA A 322 12.48 0.47 -2.93
C ALA A 322 13.85 0.47 -2.25
N ASP A 323 14.68 1.46 -2.57
CA ASP A 323 16.00 1.60 -1.98
C ASP A 323 15.87 1.93 -0.49
N ILE A 324 16.27 0.99 0.35
CA ILE A 324 16.37 1.14 1.80
C ILE A 324 17.63 1.94 2.11
N ILE A 325 17.47 3.10 2.75
CA ILE A 325 18.54 4.06 2.98
C ILE A 325 19.67 3.52 3.88
N ASP A 326 19.34 2.60 4.80
CA ASP A 326 20.30 2.09 5.80
C ASP A 326 20.57 0.58 5.67
N LYS A 327 20.47 0.02 4.46
CA LYS A 327 20.60 -1.42 4.19
C LYS A 327 21.90 -2.02 4.72
N ASP A 328 23.01 -1.25 4.58
CA ASP A 328 24.35 -1.67 5.00
C ASP A 328 24.81 -0.97 6.30
N GLY A 329 23.90 -0.25 6.98
CA GLY A 329 24.20 0.49 8.19
C GLY A 329 24.47 -0.42 9.40
N LYS A 330 25.35 0.07 10.30
CA LYS A 330 25.68 -0.60 11.56
C LYS A 330 25.03 0.13 12.74
N ASP A 331 24.67 -0.57 13.77
CA ASP A 331 24.26 0.06 15.05
C ASP A 331 25.51 0.57 15.78
N ILE A 332 25.72 1.89 15.74
CA ILE A 332 26.90 2.56 16.28
C ILE A 332 26.50 3.44 17.45
N SER A 333 27.17 3.28 18.59
CA SER A 333 27.04 4.19 19.73
C SER A 333 28.02 5.36 19.57
N LEU A 334 27.49 6.57 19.45
CA LEU A 334 28.29 7.77 19.30
C LEU A 334 29.02 8.14 20.61
N GLN A 335 30.31 8.47 20.50
CA GLN A 335 31.12 8.93 21.63
C GLN A 335 30.99 10.44 21.88
N ASN A 336 30.73 11.20 20.81
CA ASN A 336 30.49 12.63 20.84
C ASN A 336 29.38 13.02 19.83
N THR A 337 29.03 14.28 19.76
CA THR A 337 27.95 14.82 18.93
C THR A 337 28.42 15.94 18.00
N ASP A 338 29.72 15.98 17.67
CA ASP A 338 30.22 16.89 16.64
C ASP A 338 29.61 16.53 15.29
N ILE A 339 29.24 17.56 14.52
CA ILE A 339 28.68 17.35 13.19
C ILE A 339 29.59 18.04 12.19
N ALA A 340 29.95 17.36 11.09
CA ALA A 340 30.72 17.98 10.03
C ALA A 340 30.18 17.65 8.64
N PHE A 341 30.21 18.64 7.78
CA PHE A 341 29.95 18.53 6.34
C PHE A 341 31.30 18.74 5.62
N ARG A 342 31.61 17.85 4.70
CA ARG A 342 32.85 17.94 3.90
C ARG A 342 32.50 17.80 2.43
N ASP A 343 32.62 18.91 1.70
CA ASP A 343 32.42 19.02 0.24
C ASP A 343 31.06 18.44 -0.23
N VAL A 344 30.01 18.66 0.58
CA VAL A 344 28.69 18.08 0.37
C VAL A 344 27.96 18.76 -0.77
N THR A 345 27.52 17.97 -1.75
CA THR A 345 26.59 18.36 -2.80
C THR A 345 25.34 17.48 -2.71
N PHE A 346 24.17 18.08 -2.88
CA PHE A 346 22.90 17.36 -2.78
C PHE A 346 21.84 17.96 -3.68
N SER A 347 21.06 17.08 -4.32
CA SER A 347 19.91 17.38 -5.17
C SER A 347 18.68 16.56 -4.74
N TYR A 348 17.50 17.17 -4.71
CA TYR A 348 16.26 16.37 -4.57
C TYR A 348 15.92 15.62 -5.86
N ASP A 349 16.22 16.24 -7.00
CA ASP A 349 16.07 15.68 -8.34
C ASP A 349 17.35 15.95 -9.15
N LYS A 350 17.25 16.66 -10.28
CA LYS A 350 18.38 16.95 -11.18
C LYS A 350 19.10 18.27 -10.88
N VAL A 351 18.48 19.15 -10.07
CA VAL A 351 19.02 20.49 -9.79
C VAL A 351 19.65 20.50 -8.40
N PRO A 352 20.97 20.81 -8.28
CA PRO A 352 21.64 20.87 -6.99
C PRO A 352 21.04 21.95 -6.08
N VAL A 353 20.63 21.54 -4.88
CA VAL A 353 20.13 22.43 -3.81
C VAL A 353 21.27 22.85 -2.89
N LEU A 354 22.21 21.95 -2.60
CA LEU A 354 23.45 22.25 -1.89
C LEU A 354 24.65 22.00 -2.82
N ARG A 355 25.65 22.88 -2.78
CA ARG A 355 26.78 22.88 -3.71
C ARG A 355 28.09 23.01 -2.96
N ASN A 356 28.79 21.89 -2.82
CA ASN A 356 30.14 21.81 -2.23
C ASN A 356 30.22 22.56 -0.89
N ILE A 357 29.34 22.26 0.06
CA ILE A 357 29.33 22.91 1.37
C ILE A 357 30.22 22.17 2.36
N SER A 358 31.02 22.95 3.11
CA SER A 358 31.89 22.43 4.16
C SER A 358 31.79 23.30 5.40
N PHE A 359 31.46 22.70 6.55
CA PHE A 359 31.42 23.35 7.85
C PHE A 359 31.40 22.32 8.99
N SER A 360 31.59 22.79 10.23
CA SER A 360 31.51 21.96 11.43
C SER A 360 30.68 22.63 12.51
N ILE A 361 29.99 21.81 13.30
CA ILE A 361 29.20 22.20 14.47
C ILE A 361 29.80 21.46 15.67
N PRO A 362 30.46 22.15 16.60
CA PRO A 362 31.04 21.51 17.78
C PRO A 362 29.97 20.97 18.74
N GLN A 363 30.31 19.91 19.47
CA GLN A 363 29.47 19.38 20.54
C GLN A 363 29.11 20.45 21.57
N GLY A 364 27.87 20.47 22.01
CA GLY A 364 27.37 21.38 23.06
C GLY A 364 27.27 22.86 22.61
N SER A 365 27.46 23.14 21.29
CA SER A 365 27.30 24.49 20.75
C SER A 365 25.92 24.68 20.12
N THR A 366 25.46 25.95 20.11
CA THR A 366 24.26 26.35 19.37
C THR A 366 24.66 26.98 18.03
N THR A 367 24.24 26.35 16.94
CA THR A 367 24.48 26.84 15.57
C THR A 367 23.17 27.33 14.95
N ALA A 368 23.09 28.59 14.58
CA ALA A 368 21.98 29.15 13.83
C ALA A 368 22.24 29.11 12.32
N ILE A 369 21.28 28.59 11.56
CA ILE A 369 21.31 28.57 10.09
C ILE A 369 20.34 29.65 9.60
N VAL A 370 20.84 30.65 8.88
CA VAL A 370 20.09 31.79 8.38
C VAL A 370 20.26 31.94 6.85
N GLY A 371 19.29 32.55 6.19
CA GLY A 371 19.33 32.80 4.75
C GLY A 371 17.95 32.91 4.13
N PRO A 372 17.86 33.27 2.84
CA PRO A 372 16.59 33.40 2.12
C PRO A 372 15.78 32.08 2.09
N SER A 373 14.49 32.18 1.80
CA SER A 373 13.68 30.98 1.54
C SER A 373 14.23 30.22 0.32
N GLY A 374 14.29 28.90 0.39
CA GLY A 374 14.83 28.06 -0.68
C GLY A 374 16.36 28.02 -0.75
N SER A 375 17.11 28.59 0.20
CA SER A 375 18.60 28.56 0.19
C SER A 375 19.21 27.20 0.57
N GLY A 376 18.43 26.23 1.09
CA GLY A 376 18.90 24.90 1.48
C GLY A 376 18.99 24.64 3.00
N LYS A 377 18.47 25.55 3.85
CA LYS A 377 18.55 25.40 5.33
C LYS A 377 17.94 24.11 5.85
N THR A 378 16.67 23.83 5.53
CA THR A 378 15.97 22.60 5.92
C THR A 378 16.64 21.36 5.31
N THR A 379 17.23 21.49 4.13
CA THR A 379 17.98 20.41 3.49
C THR A 379 19.20 20.00 4.32
N ILE A 380 19.94 20.97 4.91
CA ILE A 380 21.06 20.67 5.81
C ILE A 380 20.58 19.84 7.00
N CYS A 381 19.47 20.24 7.64
CA CYS A 381 18.89 19.51 8.77
C CYS A 381 18.44 18.08 8.38
N ASN A 382 17.83 17.93 7.19
CA ASN A 382 17.41 16.64 6.67
C ASN A 382 18.60 15.70 6.39
N LEU A 383 19.73 16.23 5.95
CA LEU A 383 20.94 15.44 5.72
C LEU A 383 21.62 15.03 7.04
N ILE A 384 21.59 15.88 8.08
CA ILE A 384 22.07 15.51 9.43
C ILE A 384 21.26 14.34 9.98
N ALA A 385 19.92 14.37 9.80
CA ALA A 385 19.03 13.30 10.21
C ALA A 385 19.03 12.08 9.28
N ARG A 386 19.81 12.15 8.19
CA ARG A 386 19.85 11.11 7.13
C ARG A 386 18.47 10.75 6.59
N PHE A 387 17.61 11.74 6.38
CA PHE A 387 16.36 11.53 5.63
C PHE A 387 16.63 11.39 4.11
N TYR A 388 17.83 11.77 3.69
CA TYR A 388 18.37 11.63 2.36
C TYR A 388 19.88 11.34 2.46
N ASP A 389 20.45 10.63 1.52
CA ASP A 389 21.90 10.50 1.35
C ASP A 389 22.42 11.57 0.39
N VAL A 390 23.68 12.01 0.56
CA VAL A 390 24.31 13.04 -0.26
C VAL A 390 24.71 12.51 -1.64
N ASP A 391 24.71 13.38 -2.66
CA ASP A 391 25.18 13.01 -4.01
C ASP A 391 26.71 12.88 -4.05
N SER A 392 27.43 13.76 -3.31
CA SER A 392 28.88 13.71 -3.14
C SER A 392 29.29 14.37 -1.82
N GLY A 393 30.52 14.07 -1.38
CA GLY A 393 31.01 14.50 -0.06
C GLY A 393 30.55 13.58 1.06
N GLU A 394 30.68 14.05 2.30
CA GLU A 394 30.29 13.27 3.48
C GLU A 394 29.66 14.17 4.56
N VAL A 395 28.70 13.60 5.30
CA VAL A 395 28.14 14.15 6.53
C VAL A 395 28.51 13.22 7.66
N THR A 396 29.21 13.76 8.68
CA THR A 396 29.61 12.96 9.83
C THR A 396 28.94 13.46 11.11
N VAL A 397 28.57 12.51 11.98
CA VAL A 397 28.08 12.77 13.35
C VAL A 397 28.94 11.96 14.31
N GLY A 398 29.56 12.63 15.28
CA GLY A 398 30.49 11.97 16.19
C GLY A 398 31.74 11.41 15.49
N GLY A 399 32.12 11.97 14.34
CA GLY A 399 33.23 11.50 13.52
C GLY A 399 32.90 10.34 12.56
N GLU A 400 31.70 9.76 12.67
CA GLU A 400 31.24 8.65 11.80
C GLU A 400 30.37 9.20 10.66
N ASP A 401 30.61 8.71 9.44
CA ASP A 401 29.73 9.03 8.30
C ASP A 401 28.34 8.45 8.55
N VAL A 402 27.31 9.30 8.42
CA VAL A 402 25.92 8.91 8.66
C VAL A 402 25.47 7.73 7.79
N ARG A 403 26.12 7.52 6.63
CA ARG A 403 25.83 6.40 5.73
C ARG A 403 26.27 5.04 6.29
N ASN A 404 27.21 5.03 7.23
CA ASN A 404 27.70 3.81 7.87
C ASN A 404 26.83 3.38 9.07
N MET A 405 25.89 4.22 9.49
CA MET A 405 25.02 3.98 10.64
C MET A 405 23.64 3.48 10.19
N THR A 406 22.94 2.71 11.04
CA THR A 406 21.49 2.54 10.87
C THR A 406 20.75 3.83 11.19
N CYS A 407 19.63 4.11 10.51
CA CYS A 407 18.80 5.28 10.83
C CYS A 407 18.37 5.28 12.30
N ASP A 408 18.06 4.13 12.87
CA ASP A 408 17.66 4.00 14.28
C ASP A 408 18.80 4.41 15.23
N SER A 409 20.07 4.02 14.96
CA SER A 409 21.20 4.41 15.81
C SER A 409 21.54 5.90 15.72
N LEU A 410 21.46 6.48 14.52
CA LEU A 410 21.64 7.92 14.31
C LEU A 410 20.51 8.72 14.97
N LEU A 411 19.25 8.40 14.65
CA LEU A 411 18.09 9.14 15.14
C LEU A 411 17.88 8.99 16.65
N ARG A 412 18.41 7.96 17.30
CA ARG A 412 18.43 7.86 18.78
C ARG A 412 19.11 9.07 19.41
N ASN A 413 20.09 9.66 18.75
CA ASN A 413 20.85 10.81 19.23
C ASN A 413 20.28 12.18 18.78
N ILE A 414 19.24 12.20 17.96
CA ILE A 414 18.68 13.43 17.38
C ILE A 414 17.22 13.60 17.79
N SER A 415 16.86 14.73 18.39
CA SER A 415 15.49 15.20 18.56
C SER A 415 15.20 16.29 17.52
N MET A 416 14.07 16.19 16.82
CA MET A 416 13.62 17.20 15.86
C MET A 416 12.32 17.85 16.29
N VAL A 417 12.25 19.18 16.21
CA VAL A 417 11.02 19.94 16.29
C VAL A 417 10.76 20.57 14.93
N PHE A 418 9.75 20.07 14.24
CA PHE A 418 9.42 20.47 12.87
C PHE A 418 8.62 21.78 12.82
N GLN A 419 8.73 22.52 11.73
CA GLN A 419 7.94 23.70 11.44
C GLN A 419 6.43 23.41 11.42
N LYS A 420 6.03 22.33 10.73
CA LYS A 420 4.66 21.83 10.70
C LYS A 420 4.54 20.64 11.64
N VAL A 421 3.95 20.90 12.81
CA VAL A 421 3.73 19.84 13.81
C VAL A 421 2.62 18.92 13.35
N TYR A 422 2.90 17.62 13.35
CA TYR A 422 1.91 16.58 13.17
C TYR A 422 1.63 15.86 14.49
N LEU A 423 0.37 15.79 14.87
CA LEU A 423 -0.12 15.02 16.00
C LEU A 423 -0.99 13.88 15.51
N PHE A 424 -0.78 12.69 16.04
CA PHE A 424 -1.56 11.52 15.71
C PHE A 424 -2.95 11.60 16.33
N HIS A 425 -3.93 10.98 15.67
CA HIS A 425 -5.27 10.77 16.23
C HIS A 425 -5.19 9.76 17.39
N ASP A 426 -4.85 10.27 18.57
CA ASP A 426 -4.64 9.49 19.79
C ASP A 426 -4.73 10.43 20.99
N THR A 427 -4.60 9.92 22.21
CA THR A 427 -4.56 10.75 23.43
C THR A 427 -3.36 11.71 23.42
N ILE A 428 -3.45 12.79 24.19
CA ILE A 428 -2.31 13.70 24.40
C ILE A 428 -1.15 12.95 25.05
N GLU A 429 -1.43 12.06 26.01
CA GLU A 429 -0.43 11.21 26.66
C GLU A 429 0.36 10.40 25.63
N ASN A 430 -0.32 9.65 24.75
CA ASN A 430 0.31 8.83 23.71
C ASN A 430 1.08 9.69 22.71
N ASN A 431 0.56 10.87 22.37
CA ASN A 431 1.27 11.81 21.53
C ASN A 431 2.59 12.30 22.15
N ILE A 432 2.68 12.52 23.46
CA ILE A 432 3.93 12.86 24.15
C ILE A 432 4.81 11.61 24.30
N ARG A 433 4.24 10.46 24.69
CA ARG A 433 4.93 9.15 24.84
C ARG A 433 5.64 8.71 23.56
N PHE A 434 5.21 9.20 22.37
CA PHE A 434 5.89 8.95 21.11
C PHE A 434 7.39 9.31 21.13
N GLY A 435 7.82 10.25 21.99
CA GLY A 435 9.22 10.57 22.20
C GLY A 435 10.03 9.45 22.87
N ASN A 436 9.41 8.70 23.78
CA ASN A 436 9.98 7.52 24.45
C ASN A 436 8.85 6.55 24.83
N PRO A 437 8.63 5.47 24.07
CA PRO A 437 7.55 4.52 24.33
C PRO A 437 7.61 3.82 25.69
N SER A 438 8.79 3.75 26.34
CA SER A 438 8.98 3.12 27.64
C SER A 438 8.82 4.09 28.83
N ALA A 439 8.49 5.36 28.58
CA ALA A 439 8.37 6.37 29.60
C ALA A 439 7.17 6.11 30.53
N THR A 440 7.38 6.37 31.84
CA THR A 440 6.31 6.34 32.83
C THR A 440 5.41 7.58 32.70
N GLN A 441 4.24 7.52 33.33
CA GLN A 441 3.31 8.65 33.33
C GLN A 441 3.92 9.88 34.02
N GLU A 442 4.71 9.69 35.08
CA GLU A 442 5.39 10.75 35.78
C GLU A 442 6.40 11.46 34.88
N GLU A 443 7.18 10.70 34.08
CA GLU A 443 8.13 11.27 33.12
C GLU A 443 7.43 12.07 32.02
N ILE A 444 6.27 11.62 31.56
CA ILE A 444 5.45 12.32 30.57
C ILE A 444 4.95 13.64 31.15
N ILE A 445 4.43 13.62 32.38
CA ILE A 445 3.96 14.84 33.06
C ILE A 445 5.10 15.82 33.29
N GLU A 446 6.30 15.34 33.68
CA GLU A 446 7.48 16.18 33.85
C GLU A 446 7.91 16.83 32.53
N ALA A 447 7.96 16.06 31.44
CA ALA A 447 8.25 16.58 30.11
C ALA A 447 7.21 17.63 29.69
N ALA A 448 5.93 17.40 29.98
CA ALA A 448 4.86 18.34 29.67
C ALA A 448 4.97 19.65 30.48
N LYS A 449 5.40 19.57 31.74
CA LYS A 449 5.66 20.78 32.58
C LYS A 449 6.83 21.57 32.02
N LYS A 450 7.94 20.93 31.67
CA LYS A 450 9.10 21.58 31.04
C LYS A 450 8.73 22.24 29.73
N ALA A 451 7.87 21.57 28.93
CA ALA A 451 7.36 22.11 27.67
C ALA A 451 6.23 23.14 27.82
N ARG A 452 5.88 23.55 29.04
CA ARG A 452 4.78 24.51 29.29
C ARG A 452 3.43 24.09 28.69
N CYS A 453 3.17 22.77 28.61
CA CYS A 453 1.89 22.26 28.09
C CYS A 453 1.01 21.61 29.18
N HIS A 454 1.52 21.36 30.39
CA HIS A 454 0.77 20.71 31.47
C HIS A 454 -0.52 21.46 31.83
N ASP A 455 -0.45 22.79 32.00
CA ASP A 455 -1.57 23.60 32.50
C ASP A 455 -2.75 23.60 31.52
N PHE A 456 -2.50 23.77 30.22
CA PHE A 456 -3.58 23.69 29.24
C PHE A 456 -4.13 22.27 29.08
N ILE A 457 -3.29 21.23 29.21
CA ILE A 457 -3.73 19.84 29.17
C ILE A 457 -4.69 19.57 30.32
N MET A 458 -4.35 20.01 31.55
CA MET A 458 -5.20 19.83 32.72
C MET A 458 -6.48 20.66 32.69
N ALA A 459 -6.55 21.71 31.87
CA ALA A 459 -7.76 22.50 31.63
C ALA A 459 -8.75 21.79 30.66
N LEU A 460 -8.32 20.76 29.95
CA LEU A 460 -9.20 19.94 29.09
C LEU A 460 -10.03 18.98 29.93
N PRO A 461 -11.26 18.66 29.51
CA PRO A 461 -12.16 17.77 30.28
C PRO A 461 -11.55 16.43 30.69
N ASP A 462 -10.78 15.79 29.79
CA ASP A 462 -10.18 14.49 30.01
C ASP A 462 -8.65 14.56 30.25
N GLY A 463 -8.10 15.77 30.42
CA GLY A 463 -6.68 15.97 30.68
C GLY A 463 -5.78 15.28 29.65
N TYR A 464 -4.84 14.47 30.12
CA TYR A 464 -3.91 13.72 29.26
C TYR A 464 -4.59 12.64 28.40
N GLU A 465 -5.77 12.12 28.82
CA GLU A 465 -6.56 11.16 28.06
C GLU A 465 -7.39 11.82 26.93
N THR A 466 -7.34 13.14 26.81
CA THR A 466 -8.04 13.85 25.72
C THR A 466 -7.55 13.36 24.37
N VAL A 467 -8.46 12.82 23.55
CA VAL A 467 -8.17 12.36 22.19
C VAL A 467 -8.08 13.56 21.24
N ILE A 468 -6.97 13.67 20.55
CA ILE A 468 -6.72 14.73 19.58
C ILE A 468 -7.23 14.30 18.21
N GLY A 469 -7.94 15.19 17.48
CA GLY A 469 -8.32 14.96 16.09
C GLY A 469 -7.11 14.84 15.16
N GLU A 470 -7.33 14.29 13.97
CA GLU A 470 -6.28 14.08 12.96
C GLU A 470 -5.50 15.39 12.69
N GLY A 471 -4.16 15.28 12.68
CA GLY A 471 -3.26 16.44 12.52
C GLY A 471 -3.37 17.50 13.64
N GLY A 472 -4.02 17.15 14.77
CA GLY A 472 -4.21 18.07 15.90
C GLY A 472 -5.30 19.11 15.67
N SER A 473 -6.31 18.83 14.84
CA SER A 473 -7.33 19.79 14.40
C SER A 473 -8.07 20.52 15.53
N THR A 474 -8.07 19.95 16.75
CA THR A 474 -8.73 20.50 17.94
C THR A 474 -7.86 21.44 18.78
N LEU A 475 -6.56 21.56 18.47
CA LEU A 475 -5.60 22.35 19.23
C LEU A 475 -5.13 23.57 18.44
N SER A 476 -4.79 24.65 19.14
CA SER A 476 -4.14 25.81 18.56
C SER A 476 -2.72 25.49 18.05
N GLY A 477 -2.15 26.33 17.19
CA GLY A 477 -0.79 26.15 16.68
C GLY A 477 0.25 26.11 17.80
N GLY A 478 0.12 26.98 18.82
CA GLY A 478 1.03 27.04 19.96
C GLY A 478 0.95 25.82 20.88
N GLU A 479 -0.24 25.28 21.10
CA GLU A 479 -0.44 24.02 21.87
C GLU A 479 0.18 22.82 21.17
N LYS A 480 -0.04 22.68 19.85
CA LYS A 480 0.62 21.64 19.04
C LYS A 480 2.14 21.71 19.15
N GLN A 481 2.69 22.91 19.04
CA GLN A 481 4.12 23.14 19.11
C GLN A 481 4.69 22.72 20.46
N ARG A 482 4.03 23.09 21.57
CA ARG A 482 4.45 22.71 22.93
C ARG A 482 4.38 21.18 23.14
N ILE A 483 3.39 20.50 22.60
CA ILE A 483 3.34 19.01 22.63
C ILE A 483 4.51 18.42 21.83
N SER A 484 4.86 18.99 20.67
CA SER A 484 6.02 18.56 19.90
C SER A 484 7.34 18.76 20.66
N ILE A 485 7.46 19.87 21.40
CA ILE A 485 8.62 20.13 22.28
C ILE A 485 8.63 19.12 23.44
N ALA A 486 7.48 18.79 24.05
CA ALA A 486 7.38 17.76 25.09
C ALA A 486 7.88 16.39 24.60
N ARG A 487 7.53 16.00 23.36
CA ARG A 487 8.10 14.80 22.70
C ARG A 487 9.63 14.85 22.64
N ALA A 488 10.19 15.98 22.25
CA ALA A 488 11.63 16.16 22.12
C ALA A 488 12.34 16.15 23.48
N ILE A 489 11.74 16.74 24.52
CA ILE A 489 12.22 16.71 25.90
C ILE A 489 12.21 15.29 26.44
N LEU A 490 11.10 14.57 26.27
CA LEU A 490 10.94 13.17 26.73
C LEU A 490 11.95 12.23 26.05
N LYS A 491 12.25 12.45 24.78
CA LYS A 491 13.27 11.69 24.04
C LYS A 491 14.67 11.93 24.58
N ASN A 492 14.94 13.11 25.06
CA ASN A 492 16.21 13.53 25.70
C ASN A 492 17.47 13.25 24.86
N ALA A 493 17.42 13.43 23.54
CA ALA A 493 18.57 13.23 22.65
C ALA A 493 19.63 14.32 22.83
N ASN A 494 20.90 14.01 22.49
CA ASN A 494 22.03 14.91 22.66
C ASN A 494 22.15 16.00 21.59
N ILE A 495 21.54 15.77 20.42
CA ILE A 495 21.44 16.72 19.30
C ILE A 495 19.99 17.16 19.18
N VAL A 496 19.76 18.46 19.11
CA VAL A 496 18.43 19.07 18.93
C VAL A 496 18.40 19.87 17.64
N ILE A 497 17.49 19.55 16.76
CA ILE A 497 17.25 20.28 15.50
C ILE A 497 15.91 21.00 15.61
N LEU A 498 15.91 22.32 15.48
CA LEU A 498 14.73 23.19 15.54
C LEU A 498 14.51 23.83 14.16
N ASP A 499 13.46 23.40 13.47
CA ASP A 499 13.08 23.98 12.18
C ASP A 499 11.93 24.98 12.40
N GLU A 500 12.24 26.27 12.43
CA GLU A 500 11.30 27.41 12.50
C GLU A 500 10.16 27.26 13.54
N ALA A 501 10.50 26.82 14.74
CA ALA A 501 9.55 26.39 15.78
C ALA A 501 8.53 27.47 16.26
N THR A 502 8.57 28.71 15.76
CA THR A 502 7.78 29.86 16.30
C THR A 502 7.08 30.70 15.21
N ALA A 503 6.98 30.25 13.95
CA ALA A 503 6.31 30.99 12.90
C ALA A 503 4.78 31.03 13.10
N SER A 504 4.18 32.21 12.99
CA SER A 504 2.72 32.44 13.00
C SER A 504 1.98 32.11 14.30
N ILE A 505 2.60 32.35 15.47
CA ILE A 505 2.02 32.11 16.79
C ILE A 505 1.76 33.45 17.48
N ASP A 506 0.69 33.52 18.27
CA ASP A 506 0.36 34.67 19.09
C ASP A 506 1.44 34.94 20.15
N PRO A 507 1.63 36.20 20.62
CA PRO A 507 2.74 36.59 21.49
C PRO A 507 2.78 35.85 22.85
N GLU A 508 1.63 35.49 23.42
CA GLU A 508 1.56 34.76 24.68
C GLU A 508 2.08 33.33 24.55
N ASN A 509 1.61 32.61 23.57
CA ASN A 509 2.09 31.26 23.25
C ASN A 509 3.55 31.26 22.81
N GLU A 510 4.01 32.32 22.14
CA GLU A 510 5.41 32.47 21.77
C GLU A 510 6.35 32.48 22.98
N HIS A 511 6.02 33.26 24.03
CA HIS A 511 6.84 33.29 25.23
C HIS A 511 6.95 31.90 25.90
N LEU A 512 5.83 31.19 26.00
CA LEU A 512 5.81 29.83 26.56
C LEU A 512 6.64 28.83 25.72
N ILE A 513 6.58 28.94 24.40
CA ILE A 513 7.39 28.10 23.48
C ILE A 513 8.88 28.40 23.63
N GLN A 514 9.27 29.68 23.77
CA GLN A 514 10.67 30.04 24.00
C GLN A 514 11.19 29.49 25.33
N GLN A 515 10.40 29.52 26.39
CA GLN A 515 10.76 28.89 27.68
C GLN A 515 10.93 27.37 27.50
N ALA A 516 10.01 26.73 26.79
CA ALA A 516 10.09 25.27 26.50
C ALA A 516 11.33 24.91 25.66
N ILE A 517 11.68 25.73 24.66
CA ILE A 517 12.89 25.57 23.86
C ILE A 517 14.14 25.71 24.72
N SER A 518 14.18 26.73 25.60
CA SER A 518 15.30 26.92 26.52
C SER A 518 15.53 25.70 27.40
N GLU A 519 14.48 25.09 27.95
CA GLU A 519 14.59 23.85 28.73
C GLU A 519 15.07 22.66 27.85
N LEU A 520 14.60 22.56 26.62
CA LEU A 520 14.99 21.49 25.70
C LEU A 520 16.47 21.53 25.32
N THR A 521 17.06 22.73 25.22
CA THR A 521 18.40 22.97 24.67
C THR A 521 19.54 22.93 25.69
N ILE A 522 19.24 22.88 27.00
CA ILE A 522 20.25 22.87 28.06
C ILE A 522 21.25 21.71 27.87
N GLY A 523 22.54 22.05 27.68
CA GLY A 523 23.63 21.08 27.57
C GLY A 523 23.64 20.24 26.31
N LYS A 524 22.90 20.65 25.27
CA LYS A 524 22.77 19.91 23.99
C LYS A 524 23.57 20.58 22.87
N THR A 525 23.84 19.82 21.80
CA THR A 525 24.26 20.36 20.51
C THR A 525 23.02 20.80 19.76
N VAL A 526 22.88 22.10 19.47
CA VAL A 526 21.65 22.70 18.94
C VAL A 526 21.86 23.21 17.52
N ILE A 527 21.02 22.80 16.61
CA ILE A 527 20.92 23.36 15.27
C ILE A 527 19.54 24.05 15.14
N VAL A 528 19.54 25.34 14.86
CA VAL A 528 18.29 26.09 14.73
C VAL A 528 18.21 26.79 13.38
N ILE A 529 17.15 26.51 12.60
CA ILE A 529 16.81 27.36 11.46
C ILE A 529 16.08 28.57 12.02
N ALA A 530 16.82 29.69 12.06
CA ALA A 530 16.38 30.87 12.78
C ALA A 530 15.72 31.88 11.84
N HIS A 531 14.51 32.25 12.21
CA HIS A 531 13.77 33.37 11.62
C HIS A 531 13.58 34.54 12.59
N ARG A 532 14.12 34.45 13.82
CA ARG A 532 13.99 35.49 14.87
C ARG A 532 15.35 35.94 15.35
N LEU A 533 15.44 37.27 15.54
CA LEU A 533 16.70 37.95 15.91
C LEU A 533 17.25 37.43 17.25
N ALA A 534 16.40 37.34 18.27
CA ALA A 534 16.80 36.90 19.61
C ALA A 534 17.46 35.48 19.61
N THR A 535 16.99 34.57 18.77
CA THR A 535 17.58 33.23 18.66
C THR A 535 18.95 33.27 17.95
N ILE A 536 19.12 34.20 17.01
CA ILE A 536 20.35 34.33 16.20
C ILE A 536 21.45 34.99 17.01
N GLU A 537 21.12 36.03 17.82
CA GLU A 537 22.07 36.83 18.58
C GLU A 537 22.86 36.01 19.63
N HIS A 538 22.21 35.02 20.22
CA HIS A 538 22.79 34.16 21.26
C HIS A 538 23.44 32.88 20.76
N ALA A 539 23.47 32.65 19.44
CA ALA A 539 24.10 31.49 18.87
C ALA A 539 25.65 31.59 18.93
N ASP A 540 26.30 30.49 19.31
CA ASP A 540 27.75 30.36 19.30
C ASP A 540 28.35 30.51 17.91
N GLN A 541 27.59 30.04 16.90
CA GLN A 541 27.95 30.08 15.49
C GLN A 541 26.71 30.38 14.63
N ILE A 542 26.90 31.18 13.60
CA ILE A 542 25.89 31.47 12.59
C ILE A 542 26.45 31.03 11.23
N LEU A 543 25.66 30.23 10.51
CA LEU A 543 25.90 29.83 9.13
C LEU A 543 24.92 30.58 8.22
N VAL A 544 25.44 31.42 7.34
CA VAL A 544 24.64 32.15 6.34
C VAL A 544 24.64 31.37 5.04
N VAL A 545 23.46 30.85 4.67
CA VAL A 545 23.29 30.02 3.48
C VAL A 545 22.58 30.81 2.39
N ASP A 546 23.18 30.89 1.22
CA ASP A 546 22.59 31.47 0.02
C ASP A 546 22.85 30.58 -1.21
N LYS A 547 21.82 30.34 -2.01
CA LYS A 547 21.89 29.56 -3.25
C LYS A 547 22.63 28.22 -3.11
N GLY A 548 22.44 27.56 -1.96
CA GLY A 548 23.03 26.25 -1.66
C GLY A 548 24.49 26.29 -1.23
N GLN A 549 25.01 27.44 -0.84
CA GLN A 549 26.40 27.62 -0.35
C GLN A 549 26.41 28.32 0.99
N VAL A 550 27.39 28.01 1.84
CA VAL A 550 27.68 28.76 3.06
C VAL A 550 28.52 29.99 2.67
N VAL A 551 27.89 31.16 2.61
CA VAL A 551 28.52 32.40 2.14
C VAL A 551 29.20 33.20 3.26
N GLN A 552 28.73 33.07 4.51
CA GLN A 552 29.34 33.70 5.69
C GLN A 552 29.22 32.76 6.89
N LYS A 553 30.21 32.79 7.78
CA LYS A 553 30.25 32.00 9.02
C LYS A 553 30.90 32.85 10.11
N GLY A 554 30.32 32.87 11.32
CA GLY A 554 30.88 33.62 12.46
C GLY A 554 29.87 33.80 13.59
N THR A 555 30.17 34.61 14.57
CA THR A 555 29.24 35.03 15.62
C THR A 555 28.40 36.25 15.16
N HIS A 556 27.31 36.55 15.87
CA HIS A 556 26.48 37.73 15.59
C HIS A 556 27.34 39.00 15.50
N GLN A 557 28.20 39.24 16.52
CA GLN A 557 29.05 40.44 16.61
C GLN A 557 30.02 40.55 15.41
N GLN A 558 30.58 39.45 14.95
CA GLN A 558 31.48 39.43 13.79
C GLN A 558 30.73 39.71 12.48
N LEU A 559 29.58 39.07 12.29
CA LEU A 559 28.86 39.13 11.02
C LEU A 559 28.09 40.46 10.82
N VAL A 560 27.65 41.15 11.90
CA VAL A 560 27.03 42.48 11.79
C VAL A 560 28.03 43.54 11.35
N GLN A 561 29.34 43.40 11.71
CA GLN A 561 30.41 44.31 11.30
C GLN A 561 30.90 44.08 9.86
N GLN A 562 30.64 42.88 9.30
CA GLN A 562 31.02 42.56 7.94
C GLN A 562 29.97 42.98 6.93
N GLU A 563 30.39 43.59 5.81
CA GLU A 563 29.47 43.75 4.68
C GLU A 563 29.09 42.39 4.09
N GLY A 564 27.78 42.15 3.96
CA GLY A 564 27.30 40.89 3.40
C GLY A 564 25.82 40.65 3.62
N LEU A 565 25.40 39.42 3.29
CA LEU A 565 24.01 39.02 3.34
C LEU A 565 23.45 39.05 4.76
N TYR A 566 24.26 38.70 5.77
CA TYR A 566 23.83 38.70 7.17
C TYR A 566 23.41 40.08 7.63
N ARG A 567 24.27 41.08 7.44
CA ARG A 567 24.00 42.47 7.82
C ARG A 567 22.72 43.01 7.17
N ARG A 568 22.59 42.74 5.85
CA ARG A 568 21.38 43.11 5.11
C ARG A 568 20.12 42.46 5.69
N PHE A 569 20.23 41.14 6.06
CA PHE A 569 19.13 40.40 6.66
C PHE A 569 18.69 40.99 8.02
N ILE A 570 19.65 41.36 8.88
CA ILE A 570 19.37 41.99 10.17
C ILE A 570 18.70 43.34 9.97
N THR A 571 19.26 44.21 9.11
CA THR A 571 18.71 45.57 8.85
C THR A 571 17.28 45.51 8.33
N ILE A 572 16.96 44.61 7.43
CA ILE A 572 15.59 44.43 6.90
C ILE A 572 14.63 43.98 8.03
N ARG A 573 15.09 43.13 8.95
CA ARG A 573 14.27 42.68 10.09
C ARG A 573 14.02 43.77 11.12
N GLU A 574 15.04 44.50 11.51
CA GLU A 574 14.89 45.65 12.40
C GLU A 574 13.86 46.68 11.83
N GLN A 575 13.92 46.89 10.51
CA GLN A 575 12.94 47.73 9.83
C GLN A 575 11.52 47.14 9.85
N ALA A 576 11.39 45.80 9.68
CA ALA A 576 10.10 45.13 9.71
C ALA A 576 9.46 45.07 11.10
N GLU A 577 10.25 44.91 12.16
CA GLU A 577 9.79 44.95 13.55
C GLU A 577 9.36 46.38 13.99
N GLY A 578 9.95 47.42 13.40
CA GLY A 578 9.56 48.82 13.60
C GLY A 578 8.37 49.28 12.72
N TRP A 579 7.83 48.43 11.84
CA TRP A 579 6.74 48.78 10.95
C TRP A 579 5.38 48.70 11.67
N SER A 580 4.64 49.80 11.71
CA SER A 580 3.24 49.86 12.20
C SER A 580 2.30 50.21 11.04
N ILE A 581 1.11 49.60 11.03
CA ILE A 581 0.03 50.03 10.13
C ILE A 581 -0.48 51.38 10.64
N ALA A 582 -0.29 52.43 9.86
CA ALA A 582 -0.79 53.78 10.13
C ALA A 582 -2.31 53.85 9.93
#